data_aceb6ffe89f34a34a4b4b5bad1d36289
#
_entry.id   aceb6ffe89f34a34a4b4b5bad1d36289
#
_cell.length_a   1.000
_cell.length_b   1.000
_cell.length_c   1.000
_cell.angle_alpha   90.00
_cell.angle_beta   90.00
_cell.angle_gamma   90.00
#
_symmetry.space_group_name_H-M   'P 1'
#
loop_
_entity.id
_entity.type
_entity.pdbx_description
1 polymer ?
#
loop_
_entity_poly.entity_id
_entity_poly.type
_entity_poly.pdbx_seq_one_letter_code
_entity_poly.pdbx_strand_id
1 'polypeptide(L)'
;MMEHPENSEEYKGLTVNAGIEQPSMVNPYLKLRKKPRRREYSVDEFVDGIVKGNVTILSQAVTMVESLKPEHQAIAQEVIEKCLPYSGNSVRIGISGVPGAGKSTSIDVFGLHVLEKGGKLAVLAIDPSSERTKGSILGDKTRMEKLSVHPKAFIRPSPSAGSLGGVARKTRETIILCEAAGFDKIFVETVGVGQSETAVHSMVDFFLLIQLAGTGDELQGIKRGIMEMADGIVINKADGSNIEKAKLAAAHFRNALHLFPTPDSGWTPKVLTYSGFYGLGIQEIWEMVDEYFEFVKKNGYFDYRRNEQAKYWMYETINEHLRDSFYNNPTIETMLAAKEQAVLNGSQTSFVAAKQLLDTYYQLLK
;
A
#
# COMPACT_ATOMS: atom_id res chain seq x y z
N MET A 1 9.52 45.73 -31.98
CA MET A 1 9.33 45.64 -30.53
C MET A 1 7.92 46.10 -30.27
N MET A 2 7.04 45.22 -29.83
CA MET A 2 5.70 45.64 -29.37
C MET A 2 5.88 46.25 -27.98
N GLU A 3 5.58 47.54 -27.84
CA GLU A 3 5.53 48.19 -26.52
C GLU A 3 4.40 47.53 -25.73
N HIS A 4 4.71 47.09 -24.54
CA HIS A 4 3.74 46.55 -23.59
C HIS A 4 2.75 47.66 -23.21
N PRO A 5 1.42 47.39 -23.19
CA PRO A 5 0.40 48.41 -22.88
C PRO A 5 0.60 49.11 -21.52
N GLU A 6 1.33 48.51 -20.64
CA GLU A 6 1.67 48.97 -19.28
C GLU A 6 2.63 50.17 -19.27
N ASN A 7 3.30 50.49 -20.39
CA ASN A 7 4.28 51.55 -20.52
C ASN A 7 3.72 52.77 -21.29
N SER A 8 2.43 52.81 -21.58
CA SER A 8 1.82 53.95 -22.26
C SER A 8 1.46 55.08 -21.26
N GLU A 9 1.70 56.34 -21.63
CA GLU A 9 1.40 57.51 -20.79
C GLU A 9 -0.12 57.67 -20.46
N GLU A 10 -1.00 56.92 -21.09
CA GLU A 10 -2.44 56.91 -20.84
C GLU A 10 -2.86 56.15 -19.57
N TYR A 11 -2.00 55.29 -19.01
CA TYR A 11 -2.29 54.51 -17.80
C TYR A 11 -1.54 55.03 -16.56
N LYS A 12 -1.73 56.30 -16.22
CA LYS A 12 -1.10 56.99 -15.05
C LYS A 12 -1.53 56.45 -13.67
N GLY A 13 -2.28 55.37 -13.58
CA GLY A 13 -2.77 54.76 -12.32
C GLY A 13 -2.10 53.48 -11.89
N LEU A 14 -1.24 52.86 -12.71
CA LEU A 14 -0.56 51.62 -12.39
C LEU A 14 0.95 51.84 -12.19
N THR A 15 1.37 52.06 -10.97
CA THR A 15 2.79 51.96 -10.59
C THR A 15 3.13 50.46 -10.40
N VAL A 16 3.81 49.87 -11.36
CA VAL A 16 4.43 48.56 -11.18
C VAL A 16 5.63 48.75 -10.27
N ASN A 17 5.50 48.39 -9.01
CA ASN A 17 6.66 48.36 -8.10
C ASN A 17 7.63 47.30 -8.62
N ALA A 18 8.92 47.67 -8.76
CA ALA A 18 9.99 46.73 -9.01
C ALA A 18 9.92 45.66 -7.94
N GLY A 19 9.71 44.42 -8.34
CA GLY A 19 9.58 43.30 -7.39
C GLY A 19 10.81 43.20 -6.50
N ILE A 20 10.62 42.76 -5.27
CA ILE A 20 11.71 42.45 -4.35
C ILE A 20 12.55 41.34 -5.00
N GLU A 21 13.89 41.49 -5.01
CA GLU A 21 14.79 40.39 -5.43
C GLU A 21 14.35 39.08 -4.77
N GLN A 22 14.13 38.06 -5.58
CA GLN A 22 13.73 36.73 -5.05
C GLN A 22 14.79 36.27 -4.03
N PRO A 23 14.39 35.96 -2.80
CA PRO A 23 15.31 35.43 -1.82
C PRO A 23 15.94 34.15 -2.37
N SER A 24 17.23 33.97 -2.13
CA SER A 24 17.98 32.78 -2.55
C SER A 24 17.15 31.52 -2.29
N MET A 25 16.89 30.68 -3.31
CA MET A 25 16.19 29.40 -3.16
C MET A 25 16.87 28.43 -2.17
N VAL A 26 18.12 28.71 -1.82
CA VAL A 26 18.89 27.96 -0.84
C VAL A 26 19.14 28.85 0.35
N ASN A 27 18.60 28.47 1.51
CA ASN A 27 18.87 29.15 2.76
C ASN A 27 20.42 29.23 2.98
N PRO A 28 21.03 30.43 2.97
CA PRO A 28 22.49 30.58 3.09
C PRO A 28 23.05 30.01 4.39
N TYR A 29 22.23 29.84 5.42
CA TYR A 29 22.61 29.25 6.71
C TYR A 29 22.61 27.70 6.70
N LEU A 30 22.11 27.04 5.64
CA LEU A 30 22.15 25.58 5.50
C LEU A 30 23.59 25.02 5.40
N LYS A 31 24.55 25.83 4.91
CA LYS A 31 25.96 25.43 4.80
C LYS A 31 26.66 25.30 6.17
N LEU A 32 26.11 25.90 7.21
CA LEU A 32 26.67 25.88 8.57
C LEU A 32 26.19 24.69 9.43
N ARG A 33 25.11 24.03 9.01
CA ARG A 33 24.68 22.79 9.70
C ARG A 33 25.46 21.61 9.14
N LYS A 34 26.52 21.18 9.87
CA LYS A 34 27.07 19.82 9.68
C LYS A 34 25.90 18.87 9.82
N LYS A 35 25.52 18.16 8.71
CA LYS A 35 24.54 17.09 8.78
C LYS A 35 24.99 16.14 9.88
N PRO A 36 24.19 15.91 10.94
CA PRO A 36 24.58 14.92 11.93
C PRO A 36 24.84 13.61 11.17
N ARG A 37 25.99 12.97 11.38
CA ARG A 37 26.24 11.63 10.85
C ARG A 37 25.09 10.76 11.31
N ARG A 38 24.35 10.16 10.38
CA ARG A 38 23.33 9.17 10.72
C ARG A 38 24.05 8.06 11.47
N ARG A 39 23.57 7.76 12.68
CA ARG A 39 24.05 6.62 13.44
C ARG A 39 23.73 5.36 12.63
N GLU A 40 24.73 4.57 12.35
CA GLU A 40 24.55 3.23 11.78
C GLU A 40 24.28 2.29 12.95
N TYR A 41 23.21 1.52 12.84
CA TYR A 41 22.82 0.51 13.82
C TYR A 41 23.29 -0.86 13.34
N SER A 42 23.74 -1.69 14.26
CA SER A 42 23.96 -3.12 13.99
C SER A 42 22.60 -3.84 13.85
N VAL A 43 22.63 -5.05 13.30
CA VAL A 43 21.41 -5.90 13.20
C VAL A 43 20.78 -6.10 14.58
N ASP A 44 21.56 -6.38 15.60
CA ASP A 44 21.05 -6.61 16.95
C ASP A 44 20.46 -5.34 17.59
N GLU A 45 21.06 -4.17 17.35
CA GLU A 45 20.48 -2.89 17.76
C GLU A 45 19.14 -2.60 17.07
N PHE A 46 19.00 -2.98 15.79
CA PHE A 46 17.72 -2.89 15.09
C PHE A 46 16.66 -3.79 15.72
N VAL A 47 16.97 -5.07 15.91
CA VAL A 47 16.07 -6.05 16.50
C VAL A 47 15.64 -5.64 17.90
N ASP A 48 16.58 -5.31 18.76
CA ASP A 48 16.29 -4.83 20.12
C ASP A 48 15.40 -3.59 20.15
N GLY A 49 15.69 -2.64 19.28
CA GLY A 49 14.90 -1.41 19.17
C GLY A 49 13.49 -1.67 18.67
N ILE A 50 13.32 -2.56 17.67
CA ILE A 50 12.02 -2.95 17.12
C ILE A 50 11.20 -3.66 18.20
N VAL A 51 11.74 -4.69 18.83
CA VAL A 51 11.02 -5.48 19.86
C VAL A 51 10.62 -4.61 21.07
N LYS A 52 11.41 -3.60 21.40
CA LYS A 52 11.06 -2.58 22.42
C LYS A 52 10.01 -1.55 21.94
N GLY A 53 9.55 -1.66 20.69
CA GLY A 53 8.55 -0.76 20.10
C GLY A 53 9.07 0.64 19.77
N ASN A 54 10.37 0.81 19.51
CA ASN A 54 10.94 2.09 19.10
C ASN A 54 10.59 2.41 17.65
N VAL A 55 9.62 3.33 17.46
CA VAL A 55 9.10 3.72 16.15
C VAL A 55 10.18 4.33 15.23
N THR A 56 11.18 5.03 15.81
CA THR A 56 12.26 5.62 15.00
C THR A 56 13.15 4.52 14.41
N ILE A 57 13.50 3.51 15.19
CA ILE A 57 14.30 2.37 14.72
C ILE A 57 13.49 1.53 13.72
N LEU A 58 12.21 1.27 14.01
CA LEU A 58 11.30 0.61 13.08
C LEU A 58 11.25 1.35 11.74
N SER A 59 11.07 2.68 11.74
CA SER A 59 11.02 3.49 10.52
C SER A 59 12.32 3.41 9.69
N GLN A 60 13.47 3.31 10.35
CA GLN A 60 14.76 3.14 9.67
C GLN A 60 14.90 1.73 9.09
N ALA A 61 14.52 0.69 9.83
CA ALA A 61 14.50 -0.69 9.33
C ALA A 61 13.60 -0.83 8.10
N VAL A 62 12.39 -0.26 8.14
CA VAL A 62 11.48 -0.23 6.98
C VAL A 62 12.11 0.49 5.79
N THR A 63 12.86 1.59 6.02
CA THR A 63 13.58 2.28 4.94
C THR A 63 14.66 1.39 4.32
N MET A 64 15.30 0.50 5.08
CA MET A 64 16.26 -0.48 4.55
C MET A 64 15.57 -1.57 3.73
N VAL A 65 14.42 -2.07 4.18
CA VAL A 65 13.56 -3.00 3.42
C VAL A 65 13.17 -2.41 2.07
N GLU A 66 12.82 -1.13 2.03
CA GLU A 66 12.42 -0.43 0.80
C GLU A 66 13.59 -0.09 -0.13
N SER A 67 14.82 -0.11 0.37
CA SER A 67 16.03 0.25 -0.39
C SER A 67 16.35 -0.77 -1.48
N LEU A 68 16.89 -0.27 -2.61
CA LEU A 68 17.41 -1.10 -3.70
C LEU A 68 18.92 -1.41 -3.53
N LYS A 69 19.57 -0.88 -2.50
CA LYS A 69 21.01 -1.13 -2.27
C LYS A 69 21.20 -2.55 -1.72
N PRO A 70 22.08 -3.37 -2.31
CA PRO A 70 22.33 -4.74 -1.85
C PRO A 70 22.76 -4.82 -0.38
N GLU A 71 23.58 -3.87 0.08
CA GLU A 71 24.05 -3.80 1.48
C GLU A 71 22.88 -3.60 2.45
N HIS A 72 21.92 -2.72 2.10
CA HIS A 72 20.72 -2.49 2.91
C HIS A 72 19.81 -3.71 2.91
N GLN A 73 19.68 -4.39 1.77
CA GLN A 73 18.84 -5.59 1.66
C GLN A 73 19.41 -6.73 2.51
N ALA A 74 20.73 -6.94 2.52
CA ALA A 74 21.35 -7.96 3.36
C ALA A 74 21.06 -7.72 4.85
N ILE A 75 21.27 -6.48 5.34
CA ILE A 75 20.96 -6.13 6.73
C ILE A 75 19.45 -6.28 7.03
N ALA A 76 18.58 -5.83 6.10
CA ALA A 76 17.13 -5.91 6.27
C ALA A 76 16.68 -7.37 6.41
N GLN A 77 17.21 -8.30 5.60
CA GLN A 77 16.87 -9.72 5.68
C GLN A 77 17.28 -10.33 7.03
N GLU A 78 18.50 -10.06 7.52
CA GLU A 78 18.91 -10.53 8.84
C GLU A 78 18.03 -9.97 9.97
N VAL A 79 17.64 -8.70 9.89
CA VAL A 79 16.74 -8.07 10.87
C VAL A 79 15.36 -8.74 10.82
N ILE A 80 14.82 -9.01 9.63
CA ILE A 80 13.52 -9.67 9.45
C ILE A 80 13.55 -11.09 10.03
N GLU A 81 14.59 -11.88 9.72
CA GLU A 81 14.74 -13.24 10.25
C GLU A 81 14.78 -13.26 11.77
N LYS A 82 15.55 -12.36 12.39
CA LYS A 82 15.63 -12.24 13.85
C LYS A 82 14.34 -11.68 14.49
N CYS A 83 13.53 -10.91 13.74
CA CYS A 83 12.24 -10.41 14.19
C CYS A 83 11.11 -11.42 14.04
N LEU A 84 11.28 -12.47 13.21
CA LEU A 84 10.25 -13.46 12.92
C LEU A 84 9.63 -14.12 14.16
N PRO A 85 10.41 -14.54 15.21
CA PRO A 85 9.83 -15.12 16.41
C PRO A 85 8.89 -14.21 17.22
N TYR A 86 8.96 -12.88 16.99
CA TYR A 86 8.15 -11.87 17.66
C TYR A 86 6.95 -11.42 16.80
N SER A 87 6.79 -11.99 15.60
CA SER A 87 5.72 -11.65 14.64
C SER A 87 4.55 -12.63 14.71
N GLY A 88 3.52 -12.41 13.90
CA GLY A 88 2.40 -13.32 13.73
C GLY A 88 1.18 -13.05 14.62
N ASN A 89 1.28 -12.16 15.61
CA ASN A 89 0.23 -11.92 16.62
C ASN A 89 -0.73 -10.77 16.28
N SER A 90 -0.65 -10.18 15.10
CA SER A 90 -1.55 -9.09 14.69
C SER A 90 -2.80 -9.58 13.98
N VAL A 91 -3.76 -8.69 13.84
CA VAL A 91 -4.87 -8.77 12.89
C VAL A 91 -4.57 -7.86 11.71
N ARG A 92 -4.53 -8.44 10.50
CA ARG A 92 -4.20 -7.72 9.26
C ARG A 92 -5.48 -7.48 8.47
N ILE A 93 -5.81 -6.21 8.23
CA ILE A 93 -7.03 -5.81 7.53
C ILE A 93 -6.64 -5.08 6.25
N GLY A 94 -7.02 -5.66 5.10
CA GLY A 94 -6.91 -5.00 3.80
C GLY A 94 -8.09 -4.04 3.61
N ILE A 95 -7.80 -2.82 3.18
CA ILE A 95 -8.83 -1.80 2.92
C ILE A 95 -8.72 -1.38 1.47
N SER A 96 -9.76 -1.69 0.70
CA SER A 96 -9.88 -1.32 -0.71
C SER A 96 -11.21 -0.62 -0.98
N GLY A 97 -11.34 -0.04 -2.16
CA GLY A 97 -12.57 0.62 -2.59
C GLY A 97 -12.32 1.59 -3.73
N VAL A 98 -13.41 2.03 -4.35
CA VAL A 98 -13.34 2.96 -5.49
C VAL A 98 -12.66 4.30 -5.13
N PRO A 99 -12.06 4.99 -6.10
CA PRO A 99 -11.57 6.35 -5.88
C PRO A 99 -12.69 7.26 -5.34
N GLY A 100 -12.39 8.07 -4.34
CA GLY A 100 -13.39 8.93 -3.71
C GLY A 100 -14.32 8.27 -2.69
N ALA A 101 -14.18 6.96 -2.45
CA ALA A 101 -14.96 6.24 -1.42
C ALA A 101 -14.69 6.72 0.01
N GLY A 102 -13.62 7.51 0.23
CA GLY A 102 -13.26 8.00 1.55
C GLY A 102 -12.40 7.04 2.34
N LYS A 103 -11.59 6.20 1.69
CA LYS A 103 -10.71 5.22 2.33
C LYS A 103 -9.85 5.83 3.44
N SER A 104 -9.10 6.88 3.14
CA SER A 104 -8.20 7.50 4.12
C SER A 104 -8.96 8.10 5.31
N THR A 105 -10.15 8.72 5.08
CA THR A 105 -11.04 9.18 6.18
C THR A 105 -11.53 8.01 7.02
N SER A 106 -11.88 6.90 6.38
CA SER A 106 -12.33 5.69 7.07
C SER A 106 -11.21 5.06 7.90
N ILE A 107 -9.99 5.01 7.36
CA ILE A 107 -8.80 4.53 8.08
C ILE A 107 -8.55 5.39 9.32
N ASP A 108 -8.69 6.71 9.22
CA ASP A 108 -8.52 7.62 10.36
C ASP A 108 -9.53 7.28 11.47
N VAL A 109 -10.81 7.12 11.14
CA VAL A 109 -11.88 6.81 12.12
C VAL A 109 -11.77 5.37 12.64
N PHE A 110 -11.56 4.39 11.78
CA PHE A 110 -11.37 2.99 12.21
C PHE A 110 -10.13 2.83 13.07
N GLY A 111 -9.05 3.54 12.74
CA GLY A 111 -7.83 3.51 13.52
C GLY A 111 -7.97 4.16 14.87
N LEU A 112 -8.66 5.29 14.97
CA LEU A 112 -8.94 5.93 16.26
C LEU A 112 -9.71 4.99 17.20
N HIS A 113 -10.69 4.27 16.68
CA HIS A 113 -11.43 3.26 17.48
C HIS A 113 -10.50 2.17 18.06
N VAL A 114 -9.51 1.70 17.28
CA VAL A 114 -8.47 0.76 17.76
C VAL A 114 -7.66 1.37 18.90
N LEU A 115 -7.22 2.61 18.72
CA LEU A 115 -6.36 3.30 19.68
C LEU A 115 -7.10 3.63 20.99
N GLU A 116 -8.39 3.98 20.91
CA GLU A 116 -9.28 4.21 22.07
C GLU A 116 -9.46 2.94 22.89
N LYS A 117 -9.51 1.77 22.25
CA LYS A 117 -9.54 0.47 22.94
C LYS A 117 -8.17 0.01 23.46
N GLY A 118 -7.14 0.85 23.37
CA GLY A 118 -5.81 0.61 23.92
C GLY A 118 -4.83 -0.09 22.97
N GLY A 119 -5.25 -0.48 21.77
CA GLY A 119 -4.43 -1.13 20.76
C GLY A 119 -3.35 -0.24 20.16
N LYS A 120 -2.47 -0.84 19.34
CA LYS A 120 -1.47 -0.17 18.51
C LYS A 120 -1.75 -0.46 17.04
N LEU A 121 -1.73 0.58 16.20
CA LEU A 121 -2.09 0.48 14.79
C LEU A 121 -0.90 0.81 13.88
N ALA A 122 -0.61 -0.07 12.92
CA ALA A 122 0.20 0.28 11.75
C ALA A 122 -0.70 0.43 10.51
N VAL A 123 -0.45 1.46 9.70
CA VAL A 123 -1.13 1.69 8.41
C VAL A 123 -0.07 1.69 7.31
N LEU A 124 -0.20 0.76 6.39
CA LEU A 124 0.70 0.57 5.25
C LEU A 124 -0.10 0.84 3.97
N ALA A 125 0.30 1.83 3.18
CA ALA A 125 -0.36 2.12 1.91
C ALA A 125 0.44 1.53 0.75
N ILE A 126 -0.23 0.82 -0.16
CA ILE A 126 0.35 0.31 -1.40
C ILE A 126 -0.10 1.21 -2.55
N ASP A 127 0.81 2.04 -3.04
CA ASP A 127 0.57 2.93 -4.19
C ASP A 127 1.49 2.56 -5.36
N PRO A 128 1.03 1.80 -6.36
CA PRO A 128 1.82 1.51 -7.56
C PRO A 128 2.00 2.72 -8.49
N SER A 129 1.28 3.83 -8.27
CA SER A 129 1.28 4.98 -9.19
C SER A 129 2.30 6.06 -8.84
N SER A 130 2.99 5.97 -7.69
CA SER A 130 3.87 7.03 -7.16
C SER A 130 5.22 7.18 -7.91
N GLU A 131 5.51 6.35 -8.92
CA GLU A 131 6.72 6.53 -9.76
C GLU A 131 6.80 7.89 -10.43
N ARG A 132 5.65 8.50 -10.78
CA ARG A 132 5.59 9.79 -11.47
C ARG A 132 5.55 11.01 -10.55
N THR A 133 5.13 10.84 -9.31
CA THR A 133 4.97 11.96 -8.37
C THR A 133 5.64 11.65 -7.04
N LYS A 134 6.88 12.07 -6.88
CA LYS A 134 7.61 12.05 -5.58
C LYS A 134 6.88 12.78 -4.43
N GLY A 135 5.63 13.15 -4.63
CA GLY A 135 4.78 13.97 -3.74
C GLY A 135 3.68 13.23 -2.98
N SER A 136 3.38 11.94 -3.27
CA SER A 136 2.25 11.24 -2.64
C SER A 136 2.46 10.95 -1.14
N ILE A 137 3.70 10.80 -0.70
CA ILE A 137 4.06 10.49 0.70
C ILE A 137 3.53 11.53 1.71
N LEU A 138 3.46 12.80 1.32
CA LEU A 138 2.89 13.87 2.16
C LEU A 138 1.36 13.88 2.10
N GLY A 139 0.77 13.55 0.93
CA GLY A 139 -0.67 13.59 0.73
C GLY A 139 -1.46 12.60 1.58
N ASP A 140 -0.93 11.40 1.81
CA ASP A 140 -1.64 10.37 2.58
C ASP A 140 -1.59 10.66 4.10
N LYS A 141 -0.45 11.16 4.61
CA LYS A 141 -0.36 11.59 6.02
C LYS A 141 -1.27 12.78 6.32
N THR A 142 -1.43 13.71 5.40
CA THR A 142 -2.30 14.88 5.58
C THR A 142 -3.79 14.54 5.57
N ARG A 143 -4.17 13.37 5.01
CA ARG A 143 -5.56 12.88 5.01
C ARG A 143 -5.95 12.11 6.27
N MET A 144 -4.97 11.68 7.07
CA MET A 144 -5.14 10.94 8.33
C MET A 144 -4.62 11.82 9.48
N GLU A 145 -5.23 12.99 9.65
CA GLU A 145 -4.71 14.05 10.52
C GLU A 145 -4.57 13.60 11.98
N LYS A 146 -5.57 12.89 12.50
CA LYS A 146 -5.60 12.46 13.91
C LYS A 146 -4.67 11.26 14.15
N LEU A 147 -4.66 10.29 13.25
CA LEU A 147 -3.76 9.13 13.37
C LEU A 147 -2.30 9.51 13.21
N SER A 148 -1.99 10.45 12.32
CA SER A 148 -0.60 10.80 11.99
C SER A 148 0.20 11.39 13.16
N VAL A 149 -0.48 11.93 14.17
CA VAL A 149 0.12 12.51 15.37
C VAL A 149 0.00 11.61 16.62
N HIS A 150 -0.69 10.48 16.51
CA HIS A 150 -0.94 9.62 17.65
C HIS A 150 0.26 8.71 17.97
N PRO A 151 0.75 8.66 19.23
CA PRO A 151 2.00 7.96 19.59
C PRO A 151 1.93 6.43 19.42
N LYS A 152 0.72 5.84 19.40
CA LYS A 152 0.50 4.40 19.19
C LYS A 152 0.15 4.07 17.73
N ALA A 153 0.22 5.04 16.80
CA ALA A 153 0.00 4.82 15.38
C ALA A 153 1.32 4.94 14.60
N PHE A 154 1.51 4.04 13.63
CA PHE A 154 2.62 4.06 12.68
C PHE A 154 2.03 4.11 11.27
N ILE A 155 2.25 5.20 10.53
CA ILE A 155 1.77 5.35 9.16
C ILE A 155 2.97 5.34 8.22
N ARG A 156 3.00 4.36 7.31
CA ARG A 156 4.04 4.21 6.30
C ARG A 156 3.42 4.12 4.91
N PRO A 157 3.43 5.20 4.13
CA PRO A 157 3.20 5.12 2.70
C PRO A 157 4.36 4.37 2.07
N SER A 158 4.10 3.32 1.31
CA SER A 158 5.14 2.59 0.59
C SER A 158 5.49 3.35 -0.69
N PRO A 159 6.76 3.72 -0.92
CA PRO A 159 7.16 4.26 -2.21
C PRO A 159 7.12 3.13 -3.23
N SER A 160 6.31 3.28 -4.26
CA SER A 160 6.24 2.34 -5.38
C SER A 160 7.39 2.58 -6.35
N ALA A 161 8.61 2.22 -5.97
CA ALA A 161 9.70 2.07 -6.91
C ALA A 161 9.76 0.59 -7.30
N GLY A 162 9.19 0.20 -8.45
CA GLY A 162 9.30 -1.15 -8.96
C GLY A 162 7.99 -1.81 -9.37
N SER A 163 8.06 -3.11 -9.70
CA SER A 163 6.89 -3.92 -10.03
C SER A 163 5.93 -4.04 -8.84
N LEU A 164 4.64 -4.26 -9.12
CA LEU A 164 3.62 -4.50 -8.09
C LEU A 164 4.04 -5.61 -7.12
N GLY A 165 4.69 -6.68 -7.63
CA GLY A 165 5.24 -7.77 -6.83
C GLY A 165 6.29 -7.28 -5.83
N GLY A 166 7.27 -6.48 -6.28
CA GLY A 166 8.32 -5.93 -5.41
C GLY A 166 7.78 -5.03 -4.29
N VAL A 167 6.74 -4.22 -4.58
CA VAL A 167 6.05 -3.41 -3.55
C VAL A 167 5.33 -4.31 -2.56
N ALA A 168 4.64 -5.34 -3.04
CA ALA A 168 3.90 -6.28 -2.19
C ALA A 168 4.84 -7.07 -1.27
N ARG A 169 6.01 -7.51 -1.76
CA ARG A 169 7.05 -8.16 -0.94
C ARG A 169 7.51 -7.25 0.19
N LYS A 170 7.92 -6.01 -0.14
CA LYS A 170 8.40 -5.03 0.85
C LYS A 170 7.33 -4.70 1.90
N THR A 171 6.06 -4.64 1.49
CA THR A 171 4.95 -4.43 2.43
C THR A 171 4.81 -5.61 3.38
N ARG A 172 4.92 -6.85 2.90
CA ARG A 172 4.87 -8.04 3.75
C ARG A 172 6.04 -8.11 4.73
N GLU A 173 7.24 -7.83 4.27
CA GLU A 173 8.43 -7.71 5.14
C GLU A 173 8.22 -6.62 6.20
N THR A 174 7.60 -5.49 5.85
CA THR A 174 7.24 -4.42 6.78
C THR A 174 6.18 -4.87 7.80
N ILE A 175 5.22 -5.71 7.41
CA ILE A 175 4.22 -6.28 8.33
C ILE A 175 4.94 -7.05 9.45
N ILE A 176 5.92 -7.91 9.12
CA ILE A 176 6.70 -8.68 10.11
C ILE A 176 7.37 -7.75 11.13
N LEU A 177 8.00 -6.67 10.65
CA LEU A 177 8.66 -5.70 11.53
C LEU A 177 7.66 -4.93 12.41
N CYS A 178 6.48 -4.57 11.88
CA CYS A 178 5.43 -3.94 12.65
C CYS A 178 4.88 -4.88 13.75
N GLU A 179 4.66 -6.15 13.42
CA GLU A 179 4.23 -7.15 14.39
C GLU A 179 5.27 -7.34 15.50
N ALA A 180 6.55 -7.46 15.14
CA ALA A 180 7.64 -7.55 16.12
C ALA A 180 7.75 -6.29 17.01
N ALA A 181 7.36 -5.12 16.50
CA ALA A 181 7.28 -3.87 17.28
C ALA A 181 6.02 -3.78 18.18
N GLY A 182 5.18 -4.82 18.18
CA GLY A 182 4.00 -4.95 19.02
C GLY A 182 2.78 -4.20 18.49
N PHE A 183 2.68 -3.97 17.18
CA PHE A 183 1.43 -3.50 16.56
C PHE A 183 0.47 -4.68 16.43
N ASP A 184 -0.67 -4.59 17.08
CA ASP A 184 -1.70 -5.66 17.14
C ASP A 184 -2.76 -5.53 16.04
N LYS A 185 -2.85 -4.37 15.38
CA LYS A 185 -3.67 -4.15 14.19
C LYS A 185 -2.81 -3.56 13.08
N ILE A 186 -2.94 -4.12 11.87
CA ILE A 186 -2.24 -3.64 10.69
C ILE A 186 -3.25 -3.43 9.57
N PHE A 187 -3.40 -2.19 9.13
CA PHE A 187 -4.19 -1.85 7.96
C PHE A 187 -3.28 -1.80 6.74
N VAL A 188 -3.73 -2.43 5.65
CA VAL A 188 -3.06 -2.37 4.35
C VAL A 188 -4.02 -1.73 3.36
N GLU A 189 -3.75 -0.47 2.98
CA GLU A 189 -4.59 0.31 2.06
C GLU A 189 -4.15 0.12 0.62
N THR A 190 -5.13 -0.06 -0.31
CA THR A 190 -4.90 0.04 -1.75
C THR A 190 -5.28 1.43 -2.26
N VAL A 191 -4.57 1.91 -3.28
CA VAL A 191 -4.88 3.21 -3.92
C VAL A 191 -6.05 3.15 -4.91
N GLY A 192 -6.62 1.95 -5.14
CA GLY A 192 -7.84 1.79 -5.92
C GLY A 192 -7.65 1.78 -7.45
N VAL A 193 -6.47 1.38 -7.93
CA VAL A 193 -6.13 1.32 -9.37
C VAL A 193 -5.79 -0.11 -9.85
N GLY A 194 -6.64 -1.06 -9.55
CA GLY A 194 -6.89 -2.19 -10.46
C GLY A 194 -6.06 -3.46 -10.38
N GLN A 195 -4.91 -3.58 -9.71
CA GLN A 195 -4.20 -4.86 -9.50
C GLN A 195 -3.62 -5.01 -8.09
N SER A 196 -3.54 -3.94 -7.33
CA SER A 196 -3.06 -3.95 -5.95
C SER A 196 -3.98 -4.70 -4.99
N GLU A 197 -5.25 -4.90 -5.36
CA GLU A 197 -6.25 -5.56 -4.53
C GLU A 197 -5.92 -7.04 -4.29
N THR A 198 -5.50 -7.77 -5.33
CA THR A 198 -5.09 -9.18 -5.21
C THR A 198 -3.82 -9.31 -4.38
N ALA A 199 -2.87 -8.41 -4.55
CA ALA A 199 -1.65 -8.39 -3.75
C ALA A 199 -1.96 -8.12 -2.27
N VAL A 200 -2.85 -7.16 -1.96
CA VAL A 200 -3.28 -6.89 -0.58
C VAL A 200 -4.04 -8.09 0.00
N HIS A 201 -4.99 -8.67 -0.74
CA HIS A 201 -5.73 -9.84 -0.29
C HIS A 201 -4.81 -11.02 0.10
N SER A 202 -3.70 -11.21 -0.64
CA SER A 202 -2.74 -12.28 -0.36
C SER A 202 -1.88 -12.08 0.90
N MET A 203 -1.98 -10.94 1.59
CA MET A 203 -1.18 -10.64 2.78
C MET A 203 -2.00 -10.24 4.02
N VAL A 204 -3.33 -10.21 3.91
CA VAL A 204 -4.23 -9.80 4.99
C VAL A 204 -5.15 -10.94 5.43
N ASP A 205 -5.64 -10.84 6.65
CA ASP A 205 -6.54 -11.84 7.24
C ASP A 205 -8.01 -11.53 6.95
N PHE A 206 -8.36 -10.24 6.84
CA PHE A 206 -9.69 -9.74 6.52
C PHE A 206 -9.60 -8.69 5.42
N PHE A 207 -10.45 -8.78 4.39
CA PHE A 207 -10.47 -7.83 3.28
C PHE A 207 -11.77 -7.03 3.27
N LEU A 208 -11.65 -5.73 3.64
CA LEU A 208 -12.76 -4.79 3.71
C LEU A 208 -12.87 -3.98 2.42
N LEU A 209 -14.01 -4.09 1.74
CA LEU A 209 -14.30 -3.33 0.53
C LEU A 209 -15.20 -2.13 0.84
N ILE A 210 -14.70 -0.92 0.64
CA ILE A 210 -15.42 0.34 0.85
C ILE A 210 -16.05 0.80 -0.47
N GLN A 211 -17.36 1.04 -0.46
CA GLN A 211 -18.15 1.45 -1.60
C GLN A 211 -18.96 2.73 -1.32
N LEU A 212 -19.54 3.30 -2.36
CA LEU A 212 -20.41 4.48 -2.29
C LEU A 212 -21.79 4.14 -2.84
N ALA A 213 -22.80 4.87 -2.38
CA ALA A 213 -24.12 4.88 -3.00
C ALA A 213 -24.16 5.86 -4.18
N GLY A 214 -24.99 5.56 -5.19
CA GLY A 214 -25.36 6.52 -6.24
C GLY A 214 -24.36 6.69 -7.37
N THR A 215 -23.47 5.75 -7.62
CA THR A 215 -22.55 5.77 -8.76
C THR A 215 -23.20 5.28 -10.08
N GLY A 216 -24.51 5.14 -10.13
CA GLY A 216 -25.35 4.91 -11.34
C GLY A 216 -25.28 3.50 -11.92
N ASP A 217 -24.17 2.83 -11.83
CA ASP A 217 -23.93 1.46 -12.30
C ASP A 217 -23.05 0.73 -11.25
N GLU A 218 -23.59 0.68 -10.03
CA GLU A 218 -22.86 0.28 -8.81
C GLU A 218 -22.21 -1.11 -8.94
N LEU A 219 -22.79 -1.98 -9.74
CA LEU A 219 -22.27 -3.33 -9.97
C LEU A 219 -21.41 -3.46 -11.24
N GLN A 220 -21.62 -2.61 -12.27
CA GLN A 220 -20.86 -2.69 -13.53
C GLN A 220 -19.46 -2.10 -13.42
N GLY A 221 -19.27 -1.06 -12.58
CA GLY A 221 -17.93 -0.46 -12.33
C GLY A 221 -17.04 -1.26 -11.40
N ILE A 222 -17.59 -2.27 -10.72
CA ILE A 222 -16.83 -3.09 -9.77
C ILE A 222 -16.41 -4.37 -10.48
N LYS A 223 -15.11 -4.59 -10.56
CA LYS A 223 -14.58 -5.85 -11.06
C LYS A 223 -15.10 -6.99 -10.17
N ARG A 224 -15.84 -7.92 -10.76
CA ARG A 224 -16.42 -9.08 -10.06
C ARG A 224 -15.43 -9.75 -9.10
N GLY A 225 -14.18 -9.93 -9.53
CA GLY A 225 -13.14 -10.54 -8.71
C GLY A 225 -12.81 -9.81 -7.40
N ILE A 226 -13.02 -8.48 -7.30
CA ILE A 226 -12.80 -7.76 -6.03
C ILE A 226 -13.93 -8.06 -5.04
N MET A 227 -15.14 -8.21 -5.50
CA MET A 227 -16.28 -8.60 -4.65
C MET A 227 -16.11 -10.02 -4.10
N GLU A 228 -15.60 -10.95 -4.92
CA GLU A 228 -15.31 -12.33 -4.51
C GLU A 228 -14.24 -12.42 -3.41
N MET A 229 -13.31 -11.46 -3.36
CA MET A 229 -12.26 -11.40 -2.33
C MET A 229 -12.70 -10.75 -1.02
N ALA A 230 -13.86 -10.05 -1.00
CA ALA A 230 -14.29 -9.27 0.16
C ALA A 230 -14.82 -10.16 1.28
N ASP A 231 -14.24 -10.06 2.47
CA ASP A 231 -14.77 -10.65 3.70
C ASP A 231 -15.85 -9.77 4.35
N GLY A 232 -15.88 -8.47 4.00
CA GLY A 232 -16.92 -7.51 4.37
C GLY A 232 -17.01 -6.36 3.37
N ILE A 233 -18.22 -5.87 3.13
CA ILE A 233 -18.50 -4.73 2.25
C ILE A 233 -19.17 -3.63 3.07
N VAL A 234 -18.70 -2.39 2.93
CA VAL A 234 -19.27 -1.27 3.67
C VAL A 234 -19.56 -0.10 2.73
N ILE A 235 -20.77 0.45 2.82
CA ILE A 235 -21.22 1.59 2.03
C ILE A 235 -21.02 2.86 2.82
N ASN A 236 -20.05 3.67 2.39
CA ASN A 236 -19.71 4.94 3.05
C ASN A 236 -20.66 6.08 2.65
N LYS A 237 -20.55 7.20 3.39
CA LYS A 237 -21.36 8.42 3.22
C LYS A 237 -22.86 8.14 3.42
N ALA A 238 -23.20 7.22 4.33
CA ALA A 238 -24.57 6.93 4.70
C ALA A 238 -25.08 7.95 5.73
N ASP A 239 -25.14 9.23 5.33
CA ASP A 239 -25.59 10.34 6.16
C ASP A 239 -26.47 11.32 5.37
N GLY A 240 -27.18 12.20 6.10
CA GLY A 240 -28.05 13.22 5.55
C GLY A 240 -29.04 12.65 4.53
N SER A 241 -29.13 13.27 3.37
CA SER A 241 -30.02 12.85 2.27
C SER A 241 -29.56 11.56 1.54
N ASN A 242 -28.38 11.04 1.88
CA ASN A 242 -27.82 9.86 1.21
C ASN A 242 -28.14 8.53 1.92
N ILE A 243 -28.77 8.56 3.09
CA ILE A 243 -29.04 7.37 3.91
C ILE A 243 -29.83 6.31 3.10
N GLU A 244 -30.94 6.71 2.46
CA GLU A 244 -31.80 5.75 1.75
C GLU A 244 -31.09 5.18 0.50
N LYS A 245 -30.28 5.98 -0.18
CA LYS A 245 -29.46 5.51 -1.30
C LYS A 245 -28.39 4.50 -0.82
N ALA A 246 -27.77 4.75 0.33
CA ALA A 246 -26.79 3.83 0.90
C ALA A 246 -27.43 2.49 1.33
N LYS A 247 -28.63 2.51 1.89
CA LYS A 247 -29.39 1.29 2.21
C LYS A 247 -29.75 0.49 0.96
N LEU A 248 -30.18 1.17 -0.10
CA LEU A 248 -30.51 0.54 -1.39
C LEU A 248 -29.25 -0.10 -2.00
N ALA A 249 -28.12 0.62 -2.03
CA ALA A 249 -26.85 0.08 -2.48
C ALA A 249 -26.45 -1.15 -1.67
N ALA A 250 -26.55 -1.10 -0.34
CA ALA A 250 -26.26 -2.25 0.52
C ALA A 250 -27.14 -3.45 0.21
N ALA A 251 -28.42 -3.25 -0.15
CA ALA A 251 -29.31 -4.32 -0.59
C ALA A 251 -28.86 -4.93 -1.92
N HIS A 252 -28.46 -4.10 -2.88
CA HIS A 252 -27.93 -4.56 -4.17
C HIS A 252 -26.65 -5.40 -3.98
N PHE A 253 -25.70 -4.96 -3.14
CA PHE A 253 -24.49 -5.74 -2.85
C PHE A 253 -24.80 -7.06 -2.15
N ARG A 254 -25.74 -7.10 -1.20
CA ARG A 254 -26.19 -8.36 -0.58
C ARG A 254 -26.75 -9.34 -1.60
N ASN A 255 -27.64 -8.86 -2.49
CA ASN A 255 -28.20 -9.70 -3.55
C ASN A 255 -27.11 -10.21 -4.51
N ALA A 256 -26.13 -9.36 -4.86
CA ALA A 256 -25.02 -9.77 -5.70
C ALA A 256 -24.14 -10.85 -5.04
N LEU A 257 -23.87 -10.73 -3.73
CA LEU A 257 -23.09 -11.73 -2.99
C LEU A 257 -23.73 -13.13 -3.01
N HIS A 258 -25.06 -13.23 -3.07
CA HIS A 258 -25.75 -14.53 -3.19
C HIS A 258 -25.49 -15.24 -4.54
N LEU A 259 -24.98 -14.53 -5.54
CA LEU A 259 -24.64 -15.12 -6.84
C LEU A 259 -23.22 -15.72 -6.87
N PHE A 260 -22.43 -15.51 -5.84
CA PHE A 260 -21.08 -16.07 -5.73
C PHE A 260 -21.09 -17.41 -4.99
N PRO A 261 -20.13 -18.30 -5.28
CA PRO A 261 -19.95 -19.51 -4.50
C PRO A 261 -19.61 -19.16 -3.05
N THR A 262 -19.90 -20.08 -2.14
CA THR A 262 -19.49 -19.94 -0.73
C THR A 262 -17.97 -19.82 -0.65
N PRO A 263 -17.42 -18.80 0.03
CA PRO A 263 -15.98 -18.67 0.20
C PRO A 263 -15.36 -19.87 0.94
N ASP A 264 -14.09 -20.16 0.66
CA ASP A 264 -13.35 -21.26 1.29
C ASP A 264 -13.31 -21.17 2.84
N SER A 265 -13.41 -19.97 3.37
CA SER A 265 -13.54 -19.73 4.81
C SER A 265 -14.83 -20.26 5.42
N GLY A 266 -15.87 -20.48 4.61
CA GLY A 266 -17.26 -20.71 5.05
C GLY A 266 -17.95 -19.47 5.62
N TRP A 267 -17.30 -18.31 5.63
CA TRP A 267 -17.87 -17.04 6.08
C TRP A 267 -18.73 -16.43 4.99
N THR A 268 -19.91 -15.94 5.36
CA THR A 268 -20.75 -15.16 4.44
C THR A 268 -20.47 -13.67 4.64
N PRO A 269 -19.91 -12.97 3.62
CA PRO A 269 -19.60 -11.55 3.76
C PRO A 269 -20.82 -10.71 4.13
N LYS A 270 -20.69 -9.83 5.13
CA LYS A 270 -21.75 -8.91 5.53
C LYS A 270 -21.64 -7.59 4.78
N VAL A 271 -22.79 -6.95 4.55
CA VAL A 271 -22.85 -5.62 3.93
C VAL A 271 -23.48 -4.65 4.90
N LEU A 272 -22.71 -3.64 5.33
CA LEU A 272 -23.11 -2.61 6.28
C LEU A 272 -23.08 -1.22 5.64
N THR A 273 -23.78 -0.26 6.26
CA THR A 273 -23.72 1.16 5.88
C THR A 273 -23.09 1.96 7.02
N TYR A 274 -22.30 3.00 6.70
CA TYR A 274 -21.65 3.82 7.70
C TYR A 274 -21.37 5.24 7.17
N SER A 275 -21.06 6.15 8.08
CA SER A 275 -20.52 7.47 7.74
C SER A 275 -19.16 7.67 8.37
N GLY A 276 -18.11 7.65 7.57
CA GLY A 276 -16.74 7.94 8.05
C GLY A 276 -16.59 9.39 8.52
N PHE A 277 -17.38 10.32 7.99
CA PHE A 277 -17.33 11.73 8.37
C PHE A 277 -17.94 11.98 9.77
N TYR A 278 -19.08 11.35 10.07
CA TYR A 278 -19.76 11.50 11.35
C TYR A 278 -19.43 10.40 12.37
N GLY A 279 -18.64 9.40 12.00
CA GLY A 279 -18.29 8.28 12.88
C GLY A 279 -19.46 7.32 13.18
N LEU A 280 -20.51 7.32 12.33
CA LEU A 280 -21.68 6.47 12.51
C LEU A 280 -21.46 5.09 11.91
N GLY A 281 -21.88 4.02 12.58
CA GLY A 281 -21.78 2.64 12.06
C GLY A 281 -20.38 2.02 12.21
N ILE A 282 -19.45 2.67 12.92
CA ILE A 282 -18.07 2.20 13.11
C ILE A 282 -18.04 0.99 14.04
N GLN A 283 -18.81 1.02 15.11
CA GLN A 283 -18.89 -0.06 16.08
C GLN A 283 -19.40 -1.35 15.41
N GLU A 284 -20.44 -1.27 14.59
CA GLU A 284 -21.03 -2.40 13.88
C GLU A 284 -20.04 -3.03 12.87
N ILE A 285 -19.17 -2.20 12.26
CA ILE A 285 -18.10 -2.71 11.37
C ILE A 285 -17.08 -3.49 12.19
N TRP A 286 -16.69 -3.00 13.37
CA TRP A 286 -15.75 -3.72 14.22
C TRP A 286 -16.35 -5.00 14.80
N GLU A 287 -17.63 -5.00 15.17
CA GLU A 287 -18.35 -6.21 15.56
C GLU A 287 -18.34 -7.27 14.44
N MET A 288 -18.58 -6.86 13.18
CA MET A 288 -18.46 -7.74 12.03
C MET A 288 -17.05 -8.32 11.89
N VAL A 289 -16.01 -7.52 12.07
CA VAL A 289 -14.60 -7.95 12.01
C VAL A 289 -14.31 -8.95 13.13
N ASP A 290 -14.73 -8.66 14.36
CA ASP A 290 -14.51 -9.54 15.51
C ASP A 290 -15.25 -10.88 15.32
N GLU A 291 -16.51 -10.88 14.87
CA GLU A 291 -17.27 -12.08 14.53
C GLU A 291 -16.57 -12.94 13.46
N TYR A 292 -16.03 -12.29 12.42
CA TYR A 292 -15.26 -13.00 11.39
C TYR A 292 -14.06 -13.72 12.01
N PHE A 293 -13.26 -13.02 12.85
CA PHE A 293 -12.08 -13.63 13.47
C PHE A 293 -12.42 -14.75 14.43
N GLU A 294 -13.49 -14.64 15.20
CA GLU A 294 -13.98 -15.73 16.02
C GLU A 294 -14.36 -16.96 15.17
N PHE A 295 -15.08 -16.72 14.07
CA PHE A 295 -15.51 -17.77 13.15
C PHE A 295 -14.34 -18.50 12.50
N VAL A 296 -13.39 -17.77 11.89
CA VAL A 296 -12.27 -18.39 11.14
C VAL A 296 -11.20 -18.99 12.05
N LYS A 297 -11.07 -18.53 13.29
CA LYS A 297 -10.22 -19.18 14.29
C LYS A 297 -10.82 -20.48 14.78
N LYS A 298 -12.14 -20.51 15.00
CA LYS A 298 -12.85 -21.69 15.46
C LYS A 298 -12.83 -22.85 14.44
N ASN A 299 -12.91 -22.53 13.14
CA ASN A 299 -12.90 -23.55 12.07
C ASN A 299 -11.49 -23.85 11.54
N GLY A 300 -10.43 -23.20 12.06
CA GLY A 300 -9.03 -23.39 11.65
C GLY A 300 -8.63 -22.71 10.34
N TYR A 301 -9.54 -21.98 9.69
CA TYR A 301 -9.25 -21.31 8.43
C TYR A 301 -8.23 -20.19 8.58
N PHE A 302 -8.16 -19.53 9.74
CA PHE A 302 -7.19 -18.47 10.00
C PHE A 302 -5.74 -18.95 9.82
N ASP A 303 -5.39 -20.07 10.43
CA ASP A 303 -4.05 -20.66 10.33
C ASP A 303 -3.80 -21.24 8.94
N TYR A 304 -4.80 -21.90 8.36
CA TYR A 304 -4.73 -22.40 6.99
C TYR A 304 -4.43 -21.27 5.99
N ARG A 305 -5.18 -20.16 6.04
CA ARG A 305 -4.98 -18.99 5.16
C ARG A 305 -3.57 -18.41 5.29
N ARG A 306 -3.06 -18.25 6.51
CA ARG A 306 -1.70 -17.73 6.75
C ARG A 306 -0.62 -18.67 6.22
N ASN A 307 -0.80 -19.98 6.33
CA ASN A 307 0.12 -20.94 5.76
C ASN A 307 0.13 -20.91 4.23
N GLU A 308 -1.05 -20.82 3.61
CA GLU A 308 -1.14 -20.68 2.15
C GLU A 308 -0.55 -19.33 1.66
N GLN A 309 -0.77 -18.24 2.39
CA GLN A 309 -0.10 -16.96 2.11
C GLN A 309 1.42 -17.08 2.22
N ALA A 310 1.95 -17.77 3.21
CA ALA A 310 3.40 -17.97 3.36
C ALA A 310 4.00 -18.74 2.18
N LYS A 311 3.34 -19.83 1.73
CA LYS A 311 3.74 -20.57 0.53
C LYS A 311 3.69 -19.71 -0.73
N TYR A 312 2.58 -19.01 -0.95
CA TYR A 312 2.41 -18.11 -2.09
C TYR A 312 3.58 -17.11 -2.19
N TRP A 313 3.92 -16.46 -1.08
CA TRP A 313 4.99 -15.47 -1.05
C TRP A 313 6.38 -16.07 -1.22
N MET A 314 6.61 -17.30 -0.79
CA MET A 314 7.85 -18.02 -1.10
C MET A 314 8.01 -18.18 -2.63
N TYR A 315 6.96 -18.64 -3.32
CA TYR A 315 6.99 -18.80 -4.77
C TYR A 315 7.13 -17.47 -5.50
N GLU A 316 6.38 -16.44 -5.08
CA GLU A 316 6.50 -15.09 -5.68
C GLU A 316 7.90 -14.51 -5.51
N THR A 317 8.52 -14.69 -4.34
CA THR A 317 9.91 -14.25 -4.10
C THR A 317 10.89 -14.98 -5.03
N ILE A 318 10.73 -16.29 -5.21
CA ILE A 318 11.55 -17.08 -6.15
C ILE A 318 11.38 -16.53 -7.58
N ASN A 319 10.14 -16.33 -8.02
CA ASN A 319 9.83 -15.83 -9.36
C ASN A 319 10.44 -14.44 -9.61
N GLU A 320 10.35 -13.53 -8.62
CA GLU A 320 10.96 -12.21 -8.71
C GLU A 320 12.48 -12.29 -8.81
N HIS A 321 13.13 -13.06 -7.95
CA HIS A 321 14.58 -13.21 -7.99
C HIS A 321 15.08 -13.83 -9.31
N LEU A 322 14.37 -14.82 -9.83
CA LEU A 322 14.70 -15.42 -11.13
C LEU A 322 14.56 -14.40 -12.26
N ARG A 323 13.46 -13.65 -12.25
CA ARG A 323 13.22 -12.59 -13.25
C ARG A 323 14.27 -11.49 -13.16
N ASP A 324 14.55 -11.00 -11.97
CA ASP A 324 15.53 -9.93 -11.76
C ASP A 324 16.94 -10.39 -12.11
N SER A 325 17.32 -11.62 -11.76
CA SER A 325 18.61 -12.21 -12.13
C SER A 325 18.78 -12.34 -13.65
N PHE A 326 17.70 -12.63 -14.36
CA PHE A 326 17.71 -12.72 -15.81
C PHE A 326 17.83 -11.34 -16.47
N TYR A 327 16.90 -10.40 -16.16
CA TYR A 327 16.84 -9.12 -16.85
C TYR A 327 17.96 -8.15 -16.46
N ASN A 328 18.50 -8.25 -15.26
CA ASN A 328 19.62 -7.42 -14.81
C ASN A 328 21.00 -8.03 -15.14
N ASN A 329 21.05 -9.17 -15.86
CA ASN A 329 22.29 -9.73 -16.33
C ASN A 329 22.85 -8.89 -17.50
N PRO A 330 24.10 -8.36 -17.42
CA PRO A 330 24.63 -7.44 -18.42
C PRO A 330 24.66 -8.01 -19.84
N THR A 331 24.93 -9.33 -19.98
CA THR A 331 24.94 -10.01 -21.26
C THR A 331 23.53 -10.09 -21.85
N ILE A 332 22.54 -10.45 -21.03
CA ILE A 332 21.13 -10.52 -21.44
C ILE A 332 20.61 -9.13 -21.80
N GLU A 333 20.88 -8.12 -20.98
CA GLU A 333 20.48 -6.73 -21.23
C GLU A 333 20.99 -6.24 -22.60
N THR A 334 22.26 -6.51 -22.93
CA THR A 334 22.85 -6.15 -24.19
C THR A 334 22.20 -6.88 -25.39
N MET A 335 21.85 -8.15 -25.20
CA MET A 335 21.22 -8.97 -26.26
C MET A 335 19.75 -8.66 -26.46
N LEU A 336 19.05 -8.22 -25.40
CA LEU A 336 17.61 -8.01 -25.39
C LEU A 336 17.18 -7.02 -26.47
N ALA A 337 17.83 -5.84 -26.52
CA ALA A 337 17.53 -4.81 -27.54
C ALA A 337 17.67 -5.31 -28.98
N ALA A 338 18.71 -6.10 -29.27
CA ALA A 338 18.90 -6.67 -30.59
C ALA A 338 17.81 -7.71 -30.94
N LYS A 339 17.40 -8.53 -29.95
CA LYS A 339 16.33 -9.51 -30.15
C LYS A 339 14.96 -8.87 -30.31
N GLU A 340 14.68 -7.80 -29.58
CA GLU A 340 13.46 -7.00 -29.76
C GLU A 340 13.36 -6.44 -31.17
N GLN A 341 14.44 -5.88 -31.70
CA GLN A 341 14.45 -5.38 -33.08
C GLN A 341 14.24 -6.51 -34.10
N ALA A 342 14.85 -7.67 -33.90
CA ALA A 342 14.66 -8.82 -34.77
C ALA A 342 13.21 -9.34 -34.78
N VAL A 343 12.51 -9.27 -33.63
CA VAL A 343 11.09 -9.62 -33.55
C VAL A 343 10.24 -8.55 -34.24
N LEU A 344 10.49 -7.26 -33.98
CA LEU A 344 9.72 -6.16 -34.55
C LEU A 344 9.80 -6.07 -36.08
N ASN A 345 10.95 -6.38 -36.65
CA ASN A 345 11.13 -6.38 -38.11
C ASN A 345 10.75 -7.72 -38.80
N GLY A 346 10.24 -8.69 -38.02
CA GLY A 346 9.78 -9.99 -38.55
C GLY A 346 10.89 -10.96 -38.96
N SER A 347 12.15 -10.64 -38.66
CA SER A 347 13.29 -11.53 -39.03
C SER A 347 13.43 -12.72 -38.08
N GLN A 348 12.78 -12.66 -36.89
CA GLN A 348 12.79 -13.73 -35.92
C GLN A 348 11.43 -13.77 -35.15
N THR A 349 10.96 -14.98 -34.80
CA THR A 349 9.75 -15.09 -33.98
C THR A 349 10.05 -14.82 -32.50
N SER A 350 9.07 -14.29 -31.77
CA SER A 350 9.19 -14.01 -30.32
C SER A 350 9.60 -15.26 -29.53
N PHE A 351 9.09 -16.43 -29.89
CA PHE A 351 9.42 -17.71 -29.24
C PHE A 351 10.90 -18.09 -29.40
N VAL A 352 11.45 -17.96 -30.63
CA VAL A 352 12.86 -18.27 -30.90
C VAL A 352 13.77 -17.25 -30.22
N ALA A 353 13.41 -15.97 -30.24
CA ALA A 353 14.16 -14.92 -29.54
C ALA A 353 14.24 -15.18 -28.04
N ALA A 354 13.10 -15.45 -27.41
CA ALA A 354 13.03 -15.78 -25.98
C ALA A 354 13.85 -17.02 -25.63
N LYS A 355 13.73 -18.09 -26.41
CA LYS A 355 14.52 -19.31 -26.20
C LYS A 355 16.01 -19.04 -26.22
N GLN A 356 16.50 -18.30 -27.23
CA GLN A 356 17.94 -17.99 -27.38
C GLN A 356 18.46 -17.16 -26.19
N LEU A 357 17.66 -16.21 -25.67
CA LEU A 357 18.02 -15.45 -24.46
C LEU A 357 18.11 -16.36 -23.25
N LEU A 358 17.15 -17.25 -23.07
CA LEU A 358 17.16 -18.22 -21.98
C LEU A 358 18.31 -19.21 -22.07
N ASP A 359 18.58 -19.76 -23.26
CA ASP A 359 19.70 -20.69 -23.50
C ASP A 359 21.04 -20.01 -23.17
N THR A 360 21.21 -18.75 -23.57
CA THR A 360 22.41 -17.96 -23.24
C THR A 360 22.52 -17.76 -21.72
N TYR A 361 21.42 -17.38 -21.06
CA TYR A 361 21.41 -17.18 -19.61
C TYR A 361 21.79 -18.47 -18.86
N TYR A 362 21.23 -19.61 -19.23
CA TYR A 362 21.59 -20.89 -18.62
C TYR A 362 23.05 -21.31 -18.87
N GLN A 363 23.66 -20.89 -19.97
CA GLN A 363 25.09 -21.10 -20.20
C GLN A 363 25.98 -20.23 -19.29
N LEU A 364 25.52 -19.02 -18.94
CA LEU A 364 26.23 -18.12 -18.03
C LEU A 364 26.17 -18.55 -16.56
N LEU A 365 25.24 -19.42 -16.20
CA LEU A 365 25.11 -19.96 -14.83
C LEU A 365 25.97 -21.21 -14.58
N LYS A 366 26.56 -21.77 -15.66
CA LYS A 366 27.47 -22.95 -15.59
C LYS A 366 28.91 -22.51 -15.40
#